data_bd6af99ce35c242022bb1c6647be15f9
#
_entry.id   bd6af99ce35c242022bb1c6647be15f9
#
_cell.length_a   1.000
_cell.length_b   1.000
_cell.length_c   1.000
_cell.angle_alpha   90.00
_cell.angle_beta   90.00
_cell.angle_gamma   90.00
#
_symmetry.space_group_name_H-M   'P 1'
#
loop_
_entity.id
_entity.type
_entity.pdbx_description
1 polymer ?
#
loop_
_entity_poly.entity_id
_entity_poly.type
_entity_poly.pdbx_seq_one_letter_code
_entity_poly.pdbx_strand_id
1 'polypeptide(L)'
;MDMKYIKTRDKFLAESKDEMSDDALHTLATHDDGQSPDVQTSLDALDSIKPKGKVVTRFAPSPTGFLHIGGVRTALYNYLFAKKHDGIFYVRIEDTDQKRFVGDAEKYIQDSLEWCGIEPDYAPWKGGPNGPYRQSERDYSGHIQTLLDKDMAYYAFDTEDDMAKVRSENAHFAYDAKTRMSMRNSLSLSKEEVDALFAANTPFVIRFKTPENRTITVTDVIRGEVSLNTNQTDDKVLVKSNGIPTYHMANVCDDHDMGTTHVIRGEEWLPSTPLHLMLYEAFGWQAPVFAHLPLILNPDGKGKLSKRKALALGIPAFPMGGEGEDDKGNMVKYLGFKDEGYEPQAMLNFLVLLGWSPTDTQELMTMVDMISKFELGNVHKAGARFDVEKAKHFNAQHLNTYRSDEEILSHIDMGNQYQYSPENLSKIVDICKKRAVFTKDLQAVADIFFKPIVIKETDVKLLTDDYKKVFSSFITKSIDWNAETIKQTIHDICQEMGVKMGKVMPALRVAITGGMPGPDLVSTMEILGKDESMIRIQNTL
;
A
#
# COMPACT_ATOMS: atom_id res chain seq x y z
N MET A 1 26.16 -8.97 5.06
CA MET A 1 26.72 -8.07 6.06
C MET A 1 25.96 -8.29 7.34
N ASP A 2 26.62 -8.87 8.32
CA ASP A 2 26.02 -9.12 9.64
C ASP A 2 25.81 -7.78 10.35
N MET A 3 24.56 -7.34 10.45
CA MET A 3 24.20 -6.27 11.37
C MET A 3 24.19 -6.85 12.80
N LYS A 4 25.35 -6.89 13.42
CA LYS A 4 25.47 -7.14 14.86
C LYS A 4 25.25 -5.83 15.58
N TYR A 5 24.23 -5.73 16.45
CA TYR A 5 24.27 -4.96 17.70
C TYR A 5 22.93 -4.33 18.03
N ILE A 6 22.31 -4.93 18.98
CA ILE A 6 21.23 -4.34 19.76
C ILE A 6 21.88 -3.67 20.97
N LYS A 7 21.70 -2.36 21.13
CA LYS A 7 22.12 -1.64 22.35
C LYS A 7 21.08 -1.76 23.45
N THR A 8 21.52 -1.62 24.67
CA THR A 8 20.70 -1.82 25.85
C THR A 8 19.66 -0.71 26.07
N ARG A 9 18.54 -1.06 26.65
CA ARG A 9 17.38 -0.25 27.10
C ARG A 9 17.78 1.04 27.82
N ASP A 10 18.84 0.99 28.66
CA ASP A 10 19.22 2.13 29.50
C ASP A 10 19.69 3.36 28.72
N LYS A 11 20.29 3.13 27.55
CA LYS A 11 20.70 4.24 26.67
C LYS A 11 19.51 4.88 25.96
N PHE A 12 18.52 4.08 25.54
CA PHE A 12 17.28 4.57 24.96
C PHE A 12 16.50 5.45 25.97
N LEU A 13 16.37 4.98 27.22
CA LEU A 13 15.70 5.72 28.28
C LEU A 13 16.40 7.04 28.63
N ALA A 14 17.73 7.10 28.53
CA ALA A 14 18.50 8.33 28.77
C ALA A 14 18.29 9.39 27.67
N GLU A 15 18.15 8.95 26.42
CA GLU A 15 17.98 9.82 25.26
C GLU A 15 16.51 10.29 25.08
N SER A 16 15.52 9.55 25.65
CA SER A 16 14.08 9.81 25.50
C SER A 16 13.43 10.48 26.72
N LYS A 17 14.19 10.73 27.79
CA LYS A 17 13.67 11.23 29.07
C LYS A 17 12.88 12.53 29.01
N ASP A 18 13.22 13.41 28.08
CA ASP A 18 12.57 14.72 27.94
C ASP A 18 11.27 14.66 27.12
N GLU A 19 10.94 13.52 26.53
CA GLU A 19 9.85 13.36 25.57
C GLU A 19 8.77 12.37 26.02
N MET A 20 9.06 11.52 27.02
CA MET A 20 8.13 10.50 27.50
C MET A 20 7.33 10.99 28.73
N SER A 21 6.06 10.59 28.82
CA SER A 21 5.28 10.78 30.03
C SER A 21 5.87 9.97 31.21
N ASP A 22 5.71 10.45 32.42
CA ASP A 22 6.19 9.76 33.64
C ASP A 22 5.62 8.34 33.77
N ASP A 23 4.39 8.10 33.32
CA ASP A 23 3.76 6.77 33.29
C ASP A 23 4.45 5.79 32.33
N ALA A 24 4.87 6.27 31.15
CA ALA A 24 5.59 5.43 30.17
C ALA A 24 7.00 5.08 30.67
N LEU A 25 7.68 6.02 31.36
CA LEU A 25 8.97 5.79 32.02
C LEU A 25 8.85 4.81 33.18
N HIS A 26 7.77 4.91 33.97
CA HIS A 26 7.53 4.02 35.10
C HIS A 26 7.26 2.58 34.61
N THR A 27 6.46 2.41 33.55
CA THR A 27 6.18 1.09 32.95
C THR A 27 7.44 0.41 32.42
N LEU A 28 8.37 1.18 31.84
CA LEU A 28 9.65 0.66 31.34
C LEU A 28 10.66 0.38 32.47
N ALA A 29 10.55 1.08 33.61
CA ALA A 29 11.48 0.96 34.74
C ALA A 29 11.13 -0.18 35.73
N THR A 30 9.88 -0.64 35.80
CA THR A 30 9.41 -1.60 36.82
C THR A 30 9.52 -3.07 36.43
N HIS A 31 9.96 -3.41 35.22
CA HIS A 31 10.15 -4.80 34.77
C HIS A 31 11.61 -5.24 34.88
N ASP A 32 12.07 -5.44 36.12
CA ASP A 32 13.41 -5.97 36.42
C ASP A 32 13.35 -7.39 37.03
N ASP A 33 12.56 -8.26 36.41
CA ASP A 33 12.41 -9.67 36.87
C ASP A 33 13.24 -10.66 36.05
N GLY A 34 14.32 -10.20 35.37
CA GLY A 34 15.23 -11.10 34.63
C GLY A 34 14.64 -11.72 33.35
N GLN A 35 13.41 -11.40 32.98
CA GLN A 35 12.85 -11.69 31.66
C GLN A 35 13.02 -10.45 30.78
N SER A 36 13.49 -10.64 29.54
CA SER A 36 13.51 -9.57 28.55
C SER A 36 12.10 -8.96 28.46
N PRO A 37 11.96 -7.63 28.58
CA PRO A 37 10.65 -7.00 28.44
C PRO A 37 10.05 -7.42 27.12
N ASP A 38 8.74 -7.70 27.11
CA ASP A 38 8.02 -8.02 25.89
C ASP A 38 8.30 -6.91 24.88
N VAL A 39 8.83 -7.31 23.71
CA VAL A 39 9.14 -6.36 22.61
C VAL A 39 7.91 -5.52 22.26
N GLN A 40 6.72 -6.12 22.39
CA GLN A 40 5.44 -5.45 22.16
C GLN A 40 5.21 -4.28 23.15
N THR A 41 5.43 -4.50 24.45
CA THR A 41 5.29 -3.44 25.48
C THR A 41 6.25 -2.26 25.22
N SER A 42 7.46 -2.56 24.75
CA SER A 42 8.43 -1.52 24.39
C SER A 42 8.04 -0.75 23.13
N LEU A 43 7.42 -1.42 22.14
CA LEU A 43 6.93 -0.79 20.92
C LEU A 43 5.68 0.05 21.16
N ASP A 44 4.77 -0.41 22.01
CA ASP A 44 3.58 0.35 22.42
C ASP A 44 3.98 1.64 23.16
N ALA A 45 5.05 1.58 23.97
CA ALA A 45 5.61 2.77 24.60
C ALA A 45 6.23 3.75 23.60
N LEU A 46 6.89 3.26 22.55
CA LEU A 46 7.43 4.09 21.47
C LEU A 46 6.34 4.76 20.65
N ASP A 47 5.26 4.04 20.36
CA ASP A 47 4.11 4.57 19.62
C ASP A 47 3.35 5.63 20.46
N SER A 48 3.42 5.53 21.79
CA SER A 48 2.85 6.48 22.74
C SER A 48 3.71 7.73 22.95
N ILE A 49 4.94 7.80 22.40
CA ILE A 49 5.74 9.02 22.46
C ILE A 49 5.03 10.10 21.66
N LYS A 50 4.42 11.05 22.40
CA LYS A 50 3.83 12.24 21.81
C LYS A 50 4.93 13.29 21.69
N PRO A 51 5.33 13.67 20.45
CA PRO A 51 6.22 14.82 20.30
C PRO A 51 5.55 16.06 20.93
N LYS A 52 6.37 17.00 21.41
CA LYS A 52 5.87 18.29 21.88
C LYS A 52 5.13 18.98 20.73
N GLY A 53 3.83 18.75 20.61
CA GLY A 53 2.99 19.30 19.56
C GLY A 53 2.18 18.23 18.82
N LYS A 54 1.62 18.64 17.71
CA LYS A 54 0.77 17.82 16.86
C LYS A 54 1.61 16.80 16.06
N VAL A 55 1.16 15.55 15.98
CA VAL A 55 1.80 14.54 15.11
C VAL A 55 1.77 15.03 13.65
N VAL A 56 2.92 15.01 12.99
CA VAL A 56 3.06 15.37 11.56
C VAL A 56 3.77 14.26 10.83
N THR A 57 3.09 13.68 9.85
CA THR A 57 3.64 12.65 8.97
C THR A 57 3.57 13.08 7.51
N ARG A 58 4.32 12.40 6.64
CA ARG A 58 4.34 12.74 5.23
C ARG A 58 4.45 11.52 4.31
N PHE A 59 3.81 11.61 3.17
CA PHE A 59 4.12 10.81 2.00
C PHE A 59 4.98 11.64 1.05
N ALA A 60 6.17 11.15 0.72
CA ALA A 60 7.18 11.88 -0.04
C ALA A 60 7.57 11.11 -1.32
N PRO A 61 6.67 11.01 -2.32
CA PRO A 61 6.93 10.27 -3.54
C PRO A 61 7.80 11.07 -4.52
N SER A 62 8.69 10.35 -5.24
CA SER A 62 9.34 10.90 -6.42
C SER A 62 8.46 10.68 -7.66
N PRO A 63 8.24 11.69 -8.53
CA PRO A 63 7.37 11.60 -9.69
C PRO A 63 8.08 10.91 -10.88
N THR A 64 8.49 9.66 -10.69
CA THR A 64 9.26 8.86 -11.67
C THR A 64 8.41 7.78 -12.36
N GLY A 65 7.09 7.96 -12.40
CA GLY A 65 6.10 7.07 -13.02
C GLY A 65 4.97 6.68 -12.07
N PHE A 66 4.21 5.66 -12.45
CA PHE A 66 3.02 5.22 -11.72
C PHE A 66 3.30 4.87 -10.26
N LEU A 67 2.41 5.31 -9.37
CA LEU A 67 2.45 5.01 -7.95
C LEU A 67 2.14 3.52 -7.71
N HIS A 68 3.15 2.77 -7.27
CA HIS A 68 3.00 1.36 -6.92
C HIS A 68 2.26 1.19 -5.58
N ILE A 69 1.54 0.08 -5.39
CA ILE A 69 0.81 -0.21 -4.14
C ILE A 69 1.69 -0.16 -2.89
N GLY A 70 2.99 -0.41 -3.00
CA GLY A 70 3.95 -0.20 -1.91
C GLY A 70 3.99 1.26 -1.45
N GLY A 71 3.94 2.20 -2.39
CA GLY A 71 3.82 3.63 -2.10
C GLY A 71 2.46 3.97 -1.49
N VAL A 72 1.36 3.39 -2.02
CA VAL A 72 0.02 3.56 -1.45
C VAL A 72 -0.05 3.08 0.00
N ARG A 73 0.54 1.90 0.32
CA ARG A 73 0.63 1.40 1.69
C ARG A 73 1.42 2.36 2.59
N THR A 74 2.52 2.91 2.09
CA THR A 74 3.30 3.91 2.83
C THR A 74 2.47 5.17 3.11
N ALA A 75 1.75 5.69 2.10
CA ALA A 75 0.83 6.81 2.27
C ALA A 75 -0.27 6.49 3.29
N LEU A 76 -0.89 5.29 3.18
CA LEU A 76 -1.93 4.83 4.08
C LEU A 76 -1.45 4.79 5.53
N TYR A 77 -0.29 4.20 5.82
CA TYR A 77 0.23 4.12 7.19
C TYR A 77 0.53 5.49 7.79
N ASN A 78 1.12 6.41 7.00
CA ASN A 78 1.31 7.80 7.41
C ASN A 78 -0.02 8.50 7.70
N TYR A 79 -1.01 8.31 6.83
CA TYR A 79 -2.36 8.87 6.97
C TYR A 79 -3.06 8.34 8.23
N LEU A 80 -3.08 7.01 8.41
CA LEU A 80 -3.75 6.38 9.56
C LEU A 80 -3.13 6.84 10.87
N PHE A 81 -1.79 6.85 10.95
CA PHE A 81 -1.09 7.28 12.16
C PHE A 81 -1.35 8.75 12.47
N ALA A 82 -1.25 9.64 11.49
CA ALA A 82 -1.58 11.06 11.69
C ALA A 82 -3.02 11.25 12.15
N LYS A 83 -3.99 10.64 11.46
CA LYS A 83 -5.42 10.82 11.77
C LYS A 83 -5.81 10.26 13.13
N LYS A 84 -5.22 9.12 13.54
CA LYS A 84 -5.42 8.57 14.88
C LYS A 84 -5.02 9.55 16.01
N HIS A 85 -3.97 10.32 15.78
CA HIS A 85 -3.44 11.27 16.76
C HIS A 85 -3.90 12.72 16.51
N ASP A 86 -5.00 12.93 15.80
CA ASP A 86 -5.49 14.27 15.39
C ASP A 86 -4.39 15.13 14.76
N GLY A 87 -3.47 14.45 14.07
CA GLY A 87 -2.26 14.99 13.47
C GLY A 87 -2.46 15.58 12.09
N ILE A 88 -1.35 15.83 11.41
CA ILE A 88 -1.27 16.35 10.04
C ILE A 88 -0.61 15.30 9.15
N PHE A 89 -1.25 15.00 8.04
CA PHE A 89 -0.67 14.21 6.95
C PHE A 89 -0.51 15.08 5.72
N TYR A 90 0.71 15.20 5.19
CA TYR A 90 0.95 15.98 3.97
C TYR A 90 1.65 15.15 2.88
N VAL A 91 1.55 15.62 1.63
CA VAL A 91 2.28 15.07 0.48
C VAL A 91 3.32 16.07 0.03
N ARG A 92 4.57 15.61 -0.12
CA ARG A 92 5.70 16.36 -0.69
C ARG A 92 6.23 15.65 -1.92
N ILE A 93 6.26 16.32 -3.05
CA ILE A 93 6.83 15.77 -4.29
C ILE A 93 8.35 15.95 -4.26
N GLU A 94 9.08 14.83 -4.34
CA GLU A 94 10.54 14.80 -4.35
C GLU A 94 11.05 14.69 -5.81
N ASP A 95 11.11 15.82 -6.50
CA ASP A 95 11.43 15.98 -7.92
C ASP A 95 12.85 16.49 -8.18
N THR A 96 13.77 16.32 -7.23
CA THR A 96 15.19 16.70 -7.38
C THR A 96 15.94 15.88 -8.43
N ASP A 97 15.40 14.74 -8.87
CA ASP A 97 15.95 13.93 -9.97
C ASP A 97 15.22 14.22 -11.29
N GLN A 98 15.61 15.33 -11.92
CA GLN A 98 14.99 15.78 -13.18
C GLN A 98 15.21 14.83 -14.36
N LYS A 99 16.23 13.94 -14.32
CA LYS A 99 16.49 12.96 -15.39
C LYS A 99 15.44 11.87 -15.45
N ARG A 100 14.77 11.55 -14.33
CA ARG A 100 13.75 10.51 -14.23
C ARG A 100 12.33 11.08 -14.07
N PHE A 101 12.17 12.38 -14.25
CA PHE A 101 10.87 13.02 -14.15
C PHE A 101 9.93 12.58 -15.28
N VAL A 102 8.69 12.18 -14.93
CA VAL A 102 7.62 11.83 -15.87
C VAL A 102 6.50 12.85 -15.68
N GLY A 103 6.17 13.61 -16.73
CA GLY A 103 5.29 14.79 -16.65
C GLY A 103 3.94 14.58 -15.96
N ASP A 104 3.27 13.43 -16.20
CA ASP A 104 1.94 13.17 -15.63
C ASP A 104 1.99 12.40 -14.29
N ALA A 105 3.18 12.07 -13.78
CA ALA A 105 3.32 11.24 -12.58
C ALA A 105 2.76 11.92 -11.32
N GLU A 106 2.89 13.24 -11.18
CA GLU A 106 2.32 13.99 -10.05
C GLU A 106 0.78 13.92 -10.08
N LYS A 107 0.18 14.15 -11.26
CA LYS A 107 -1.28 14.04 -11.42
C LYS A 107 -1.76 12.63 -11.13
N TYR A 108 -1.03 11.62 -11.58
CA TYR A 108 -1.34 10.23 -11.27
C TYR A 108 -1.27 9.93 -9.76
N ILE A 109 -0.28 10.49 -9.04
CA ILE A 109 -0.17 10.36 -7.57
C ILE A 109 -1.41 11.00 -6.92
N GLN A 110 -1.77 12.20 -7.32
CA GLN A 110 -2.97 12.90 -6.82
C GLN A 110 -4.22 12.05 -7.03
N ASP A 111 -4.50 11.63 -8.26
CA ASP A 111 -5.70 10.87 -8.62
C ASP A 111 -5.75 9.52 -7.91
N SER A 112 -4.58 8.88 -7.72
CA SER A 112 -4.47 7.63 -6.98
C SER A 112 -4.84 7.78 -5.50
N LEU A 113 -4.35 8.82 -4.84
CA LEU A 113 -4.67 9.10 -3.44
C LEU A 113 -6.15 9.50 -3.28
N GLU A 114 -6.67 10.30 -4.21
CA GLU A 114 -8.08 10.71 -4.25
C GLU A 114 -9.00 9.50 -4.43
N TRP A 115 -8.72 8.61 -5.39
CA TRP A 115 -9.47 7.37 -5.56
C TRP A 115 -9.43 6.48 -4.32
N CYS A 116 -8.28 6.41 -3.64
CA CYS A 116 -8.14 5.68 -2.37
C CYS A 116 -8.88 6.33 -1.19
N GLY A 117 -9.30 7.59 -1.29
CA GLY A 117 -9.84 8.34 -0.16
C GLY A 117 -8.77 8.70 0.89
N ILE A 118 -7.49 8.76 0.50
CA ILE A 118 -6.37 9.23 1.33
C ILE A 118 -6.19 10.72 1.07
N GLU A 119 -6.90 11.53 1.82
CA GLU A 119 -6.90 12.98 1.63
C GLU A 119 -5.82 13.67 2.49
N PRO A 120 -4.77 14.27 1.88
CA PRO A 120 -3.77 15.00 2.64
C PRO A 120 -4.32 16.33 3.16
N ASP A 121 -3.82 16.76 4.33
CA ASP A 121 -4.11 18.10 4.84
C ASP A 121 -3.44 19.17 3.97
N TYR A 122 -2.20 18.90 3.49
CA TYR A 122 -1.41 19.76 2.62
C TYR A 122 -0.75 18.98 1.49
N ALA A 123 -0.64 19.58 0.32
CA ALA A 123 -0.01 18.96 -0.86
C ALA A 123 0.34 20.04 -1.90
N PRO A 124 1.12 19.75 -2.96
CA PRO A 124 1.38 20.70 -4.05
C PRO A 124 0.10 21.28 -4.69
N TRP A 125 -0.93 20.44 -4.83
CA TRP A 125 -2.22 20.81 -5.41
C TRP A 125 -3.22 21.42 -4.41
N LYS A 126 -2.89 21.46 -3.13
CA LYS A 126 -3.76 21.96 -2.06
C LYS A 126 -3.15 23.18 -1.34
N GLY A 127 -1.83 23.33 -1.41
CA GLY A 127 -1.10 24.33 -0.64
C GLY A 127 -0.99 23.98 0.85
N GLY A 128 -0.53 24.94 1.65
CA GLY A 128 -0.38 24.81 3.10
C GLY A 128 0.64 25.79 3.67
N PRO A 129 0.80 25.85 5.01
CA PRO A 129 1.60 26.88 5.67
C PRO A 129 3.11 26.74 5.45
N ASN A 130 3.61 25.51 5.25
CA ASN A 130 5.05 25.22 5.15
C ASN A 130 5.48 24.92 3.69
N GLY A 131 4.71 25.41 2.69
CA GLY A 131 5.06 25.25 1.29
C GLY A 131 6.33 26.03 0.88
N PRO A 132 6.82 25.79 -0.33
CA PRO A 132 6.31 24.89 -1.38
C PRO A 132 6.38 23.39 -1.00
N TYR A 133 5.45 22.58 -1.56
CA TYR A 133 5.40 21.13 -1.36
C TYR A 133 6.01 20.34 -2.53
N ARG A 134 6.76 21.03 -3.42
CA ARG A 134 7.68 20.44 -4.39
C ARG A 134 9.11 20.82 -4.03
N GLN A 135 10.03 19.89 -4.05
CA GLN A 135 11.42 20.13 -3.68
C GLN A 135 12.13 21.07 -4.66
N SER A 136 11.82 21.00 -5.96
CA SER A 136 12.39 21.88 -6.98
C SER A 136 12.03 23.37 -6.80
N GLU A 137 10.98 23.68 -6.04
CA GLU A 137 10.53 25.04 -5.77
C GLU A 137 11.10 25.63 -4.46
N ARG A 138 11.89 24.87 -3.71
CA ARG A 138 12.42 25.26 -2.39
C ARG A 138 13.87 25.77 -2.49
N ASP A 139 14.22 26.69 -1.60
CA ASP A 139 15.59 27.18 -1.46
C ASP A 139 16.30 26.52 -0.27
N TYR A 140 17.44 25.90 -0.55
CA TYR A 140 18.27 25.21 0.42
C TYR A 140 19.58 25.97 0.72
N SER A 141 19.81 27.15 0.13
CA SER A 141 21.07 27.90 0.20
C SER A 141 21.50 28.20 1.65
N GLY A 142 20.56 28.62 2.50
CA GLY A 142 20.82 28.90 3.91
C GLY A 142 21.25 27.66 4.71
N HIS A 143 20.63 26.52 4.43
CA HIS A 143 21.00 25.26 5.08
C HIS A 143 22.39 24.77 4.61
N ILE A 144 22.66 24.89 3.31
CA ILE A 144 23.98 24.55 2.73
C ILE A 144 25.07 25.42 3.37
N GLN A 145 24.85 26.72 3.45
CA GLN A 145 25.81 27.64 4.06
C GLN A 145 26.07 27.31 5.53
N THR A 146 25.01 26.95 6.28
CA THR A 146 25.12 26.53 7.68
C THR A 146 26.08 25.33 7.86
N LEU A 147 26.01 24.33 6.97
CA LEU A 147 26.91 23.17 7.04
C LEU A 147 28.34 23.53 6.68
N LEU A 148 28.56 24.42 5.71
CA LEU A 148 29.87 24.91 5.33
C LEU A 148 30.52 25.75 6.47
N ASP A 149 29.79 26.67 7.08
CA ASP A 149 30.24 27.52 8.17
C ASP A 149 30.59 26.71 9.42
N LYS A 150 29.93 25.59 9.65
CA LYS A 150 30.21 24.66 10.74
C LYS A 150 31.29 23.63 10.42
N ASP A 151 31.94 23.70 9.26
CA ASP A 151 32.93 22.71 8.78
C ASP A 151 32.38 21.27 8.72
N MET A 152 31.06 21.13 8.52
CA MET A 152 30.37 19.85 8.38
C MET A 152 30.18 19.43 6.92
N ALA A 153 30.43 20.33 5.98
CA ALA A 153 30.44 20.08 4.55
C ALA A 153 31.62 20.79 3.88
N TYR A 154 31.96 20.38 2.68
CA TYR A 154 33.07 20.93 1.93
C TYR A 154 32.87 20.85 0.42
N TYR A 155 33.56 21.70 -0.34
CA TYR A 155 33.56 21.72 -1.80
C TYR A 155 34.48 20.65 -2.37
N ALA A 156 34.04 19.87 -3.34
CA ALA A 156 34.82 18.87 -4.06
C ALA A 156 34.78 19.14 -5.56
N PHE A 157 35.93 19.21 -6.18
CA PHE A 157 36.15 19.63 -7.57
C PHE A 157 36.56 18.47 -8.50
N ASP A 158 36.50 17.22 -7.99
CA ASP A 158 36.74 16.03 -8.79
C ASP A 158 35.65 15.84 -9.81
N THR A 159 36.02 15.60 -11.07
CA THR A 159 35.10 15.35 -12.17
C THR A 159 34.59 13.90 -12.17
N GLU A 160 33.55 13.60 -12.98
CA GLU A 160 33.11 12.22 -13.18
C GLU A 160 34.21 11.33 -13.75
N ASP A 161 35.06 11.88 -14.64
CA ASP A 161 36.20 11.17 -15.22
C ASP A 161 37.30 10.90 -14.17
N ASP A 162 37.59 11.86 -13.29
CA ASP A 162 38.53 11.65 -12.17
C ASP A 162 38.03 10.52 -11.27
N MET A 163 36.74 10.54 -10.95
CA MET A 163 36.11 9.51 -10.14
C MET A 163 36.08 8.14 -10.83
N ALA A 164 35.86 8.09 -12.15
CA ALA A 164 35.93 6.87 -12.94
C ALA A 164 37.34 6.29 -12.96
N LYS A 165 38.36 7.13 -13.13
CA LYS A 165 39.75 6.73 -13.09
C LYS A 165 40.13 6.11 -11.75
N VAL A 166 39.86 6.79 -10.64
CA VAL A 166 40.19 6.29 -9.29
C VAL A 166 39.48 4.95 -9.01
N ARG A 167 38.20 4.79 -9.43
CA ARG A 167 37.47 3.53 -9.30
C ARG A 167 38.02 2.42 -10.19
N SER A 168 38.59 2.74 -11.36
CA SER A 168 39.25 1.76 -12.21
C SER A 168 40.57 1.24 -11.62
N GLU A 169 41.26 2.09 -10.89
CA GLU A 169 42.51 1.76 -10.17
C GLU A 169 42.25 1.02 -8.85
N ASN A 170 41.13 1.34 -8.19
CA ASN A 170 40.70 0.72 -6.94
C ASN A 170 39.19 0.46 -6.94
N ALA A 171 38.75 -0.76 -7.25
CA ALA A 171 37.36 -1.17 -7.31
C ALA A 171 36.58 -0.99 -5.98
N HIS A 172 37.30 -0.89 -4.86
CA HIS A 172 36.74 -0.66 -3.53
C HIS A 172 36.84 0.78 -3.06
N PHE A 173 37.19 1.72 -3.95
CA PHE A 173 37.32 3.12 -3.60
C PHE A 173 35.98 3.67 -3.10
N ALA A 174 36.03 4.27 -1.90
CA ALA A 174 34.96 5.11 -1.35
C ALA A 174 35.53 6.52 -1.15
N TYR A 175 34.79 7.55 -1.48
CA TYR A 175 35.14 8.93 -1.15
C TYR A 175 34.73 9.16 0.30
N ASP A 176 35.61 8.88 1.25
CA ASP A 176 35.33 8.85 2.68
C ASP A 176 36.38 9.62 3.50
N ALA A 177 36.30 9.55 4.81
CA ALA A 177 37.21 10.22 5.71
C ALA A 177 38.70 9.86 5.49
N LYS A 178 38.99 8.65 5.00
CA LYS A 178 40.37 8.18 4.76
C LYS A 178 40.92 8.66 3.42
N THR A 179 40.07 8.77 2.42
CA THR A 179 40.46 9.04 1.04
C THR A 179 40.29 10.51 0.64
N ARG A 180 39.45 11.28 1.36
CA ARG A 180 39.16 12.68 1.02
C ARG A 180 40.40 13.56 0.85
N MET A 181 41.44 13.34 1.66
CA MET A 181 42.65 14.13 1.60
C MET A 181 43.54 13.82 0.37
N SER A 182 43.30 12.74 -0.34
CA SER A 182 43.94 12.41 -1.62
C SER A 182 43.16 12.88 -2.85
N MET A 183 41.98 13.49 -2.62
CA MET A 183 41.07 13.95 -3.66
C MET A 183 41.13 15.48 -3.78
N ARG A 184 40.62 16.03 -4.88
CA ARG A 184 40.67 17.47 -5.19
C ARG A 184 39.49 18.20 -4.55
N ASN A 185 39.68 18.70 -3.35
CA ASN A 185 38.64 19.36 -2.59
C ASN A 185 39.16 20.48 -1.68
N SER A 186 38.25 21.26 -1.07
CA SER A 186 38.61 22.41 -0.24
C SER A 186 39.27 22.06 1.10
N LEU A 187 39.35 20.78 1.46
CA LEU A 187 40.10 20.33 2.65
C LEU A 187 41.55 19.96 2.30
N SER A 188 41.80 19.52 1.06
CA SER A 188 43.13 19.06 0.59
C SER A 188 43.91 20.16 -0.15
N LEU A 189 43.22 21.15 -0.71
CA LEU A 189 43.81 22.27 -1.45
C LEU A 189 44.06 23.48 -0.54
N SER A 190 45.03 24.33 -0.90
CA SER A 190 45.19 25.61 -0.25
C SER A 190 44.01 26.57 -0.56
N LYS A 191 43.89 27.61 0.26
CA LYS A 191 42.83 28.60 0.05
C LYS A 191 42.97 29.29 -1.31
N GLU A 192 44.21 29.62 -1.70
CA GLU A 192 44.51 30.27 -2.97
C GLU A 192 44.12 29.41 -4.18
N GLU A 193 44.35 28.09 -4.08
CA GLU A 193 43.94 27.14 -5.12
C GLU A 193 42.41 27.03 -5.22
N VAL A 194 41.73 26.98 -4.08
CA VAL A 194 40.24 26.96 -4.04
C VAL A 194 39.67 28.25 -4.62
N ASP A 195 40.20 29.43 -4.25
CA ASP A 195 39.78 30.72 -4.76
C ASP A 195 39.99 30.82 -6.28
N ALA A 196 41.10 30.28 -6.79
CA ALA A 196 41.40 30.21 -8.23
C ALA A 196 40.39 29.31 -8.98
N LEU A 197 39.97 28.18 -8.37
CA LEU A 197 38.96 27.30 -8.96
C LEU A 197 37.59 27.97 -9.03
N PHE A 198 37.19 28.70 -8.00
CA PHE A 198 35.96 29.49 -8.04
C PHE A 198 36.03 30.62 -9.07
N ALA A 199 37.16 31.34 -9.13
CA ALA A 199 37.36 32.40 -10.14
C ALA A 199 37.31 31.85 -11.58
N ALA A 200 37.73 30.60 -11.79
CA ALA A 200 37.66 29.91 -13.07
C ALA A 200 36.28 29.30 -13.36
N ASN A 201 35.28 29.46 -12.49
CA ASN A 201 33.95 28.80 -12.56
C ASN A 201 34.06 27.29 -12.70
N THR A 202 35.04 26.65 -12.05
CA THR A 202 35.20 25.21 -12.06
C THR A 202 33.97 24.54 -11.42
N PRO A 203 33.32 23.57 -12.08
CA PRO A 203 32.21 22.83 -11.48
C PRO A 203 32.63 22.13 -10.19
N PHE A 204 31.77 22.14 -9.21
CA PHE A 204 31.97 21.47 -7.92
C PHE A 204 30.68 20.81 -7.42
N VAL A 205 30.85 19.88 -6.49
CA VAL A 205 29.75 19.35 -5.65
C VAL A 205 30.06 19.68 -4.19
N ILE A 206 29.04 19.68 -3.35
CA ILE A 206 29.21 19.82 -1.90
C ILE A 206 28.97 18.46 -1.27
N ARG A 207 29.95 18.01 -0.46
CA ARG A 207 29.92 16.74 0.24
C ARG A 207 29.80 16.93 1.74
N PHE A 208 29.07 16.00 2.38
CA PHE A 208 29.05 15.90 3.84
C PHE A 208 30.42 15.42 4.36
N LYS A 209 30.94 16.05 5.40
CA LYS A 209 32.17 15.66 6.05
C LYS A 209 31.91 14.60 7.11
N THR A 210 31.89 13.34 6.69
CA THR A 210 31.61 12.21 7.59
C THR A 210 32.69 12.09 8.67
N PRO A 211 32.33 12.05 9.97
CA PRO A 211 33.32 11.87 11.05
C PRO A 211 33.90 10.47 11.03
N GLU A 212 35.20 10.36 11.44
CA GLU A 212 35.89 9.08 11.56
C GLU A 212 35.53 8.35 12.86
N ASN A 213 35.61 7.03 12.82
CA ASN A 213 35.60 6.15 14.00
C ASN A 213 34.38 6.36 14.93
N ARG A 214 33.26 6.82 14.40
CA ARG A 214 32.05 7.07 15.16
C ARG A 214 31.03 5.97 14.89
N THR A 215 30.29 5.55 15.91
CA THR A 215 29.13 4.68 15.76
C THR A 215 27.86 5.53 15.85
N ILE A 216 27.04 5.48 14.81
CA ILE A 216 25.73 6.12 14.77
C ILE A 216 24.67 5.05 15.03
N THR A 217 23.82 5.26 16.02
CA THR A 217 22.71 4.38 16.36
C THR A 217 21.40 5.03 15.97
N VAL A 218 20.62 4.29 15.20
CA VAL A 218 19.24 4.62 14.81
C VAL A 218 18.31 3.82 15.71
N THR A 219 17.45 4.47 16.46
CA THR A 219 16.33 3.82 17.16
C THR A 219 15.12 3.90 16.25
N ASP A 220 14.71 2.74 15.74
CA ASP A 220 13.59 2.62 14.79
C ASP A 220 12.43 1.88 15.44
N VAL A 221 11.23 2.43 15.36
CA VAL A 221 10.02 1.86 16.01
C VAL A 221 9.78 0.40 15.61
N ILE A 222 10.03 0.08 14.33
CA ILE A 222 9.74 -1.25 13.79
C ILE A 222 10.97 -2.15 13.84
N ARG A 223 12.16 -1.61 13.49
CA ARG A 223 13.39 -2.40 13.34
C ARG A 223 14.16 -2.55 14.65
N GLY A 224 13.85 -1.71 15.65
CA GLY A 224 14.63 -1.60 16.87
C GLY A 224 15.93 -0.83 16.66
N GLU A 225 16.92 -1.02 17.49
CA GLU A 225 18.21 -0.33 17.37
C GLU A 225 19.06 -0.92 16.23
N VAL A 226 19.51 -0.02 15.34
CA VAL A 226 20.40 -0.33 14.22
C VAL A 226 21.63 0.58 14.32
N SER A 227 22.82 -0.01 14.44
CA SER A 227 24.07 0.75 14.55
C SER A 227 24.93 0.61 13.29
N LEU A 228 25.52 1.71 12.86
CA LEU A 228 26.46 1.77 11.74
C LEU A 228 27.73 2.50 12.18
N ASN A 229 28.90 1.96 11.82
CA ASN A 229 30.16 2.67 12.00
C ASN A 229 30.42 3.57 10.79
N THR A 230 30.76 4.84 11.03
CA THR A 230 31.00 5.86 10.00
C THR A 230 32.17 5.53 9.06
N ASN A 231 33.12 4.70 9.48
CA ASN A 231 34.16 4.20 8.58
C ASN A 231 33.64 3.33 7.41
N GLN A 232 32.37 2.97 7.43
CA GLN A 232 31.70 2.25 6.36
C GLN A 232 30.82 3.19 5.50
N THR A 233 30.92 4.50 5.74
CA THR A 233 30.07 5.51 5.08
C THR A 233 30.97 6.47 4.29
N ASP A 234 30.64 6.68 3.03
CA ASP A 234 31.29 7.69 2.19
C ASP A 234 30.77 9.11 2.50
N ASP A 235 31.56 10.10 2.12
CA ASP A 235 31.19 11.52 2.15
C ASP A 235 30.15 11.78 1.05
N LYS A 236 28.89 11.59 1.38
CA LYS A 236 27.79 11.71 0.41
C LYS A 236 27.73 13.11 -0.19
N VAL A 237 27.46 13.17 -1.49
CA VAL A 237 27.14 14.43 -2.15
C VAL A 237 25.82 14.95 -1.59
N LEU A 238 25.84 16.16 -1.07
CA LEU A 238 24.65 16.88 -0.59
C LEU A 238 24.08 17.78 -1.67
N VAL A 239 24.95 18.41 -2.47
CA VAL A 239 24.56 19.30 -3.57
C VAL A 239 25.31 18.89 -4.83
N LYS A 240 24.57 18.73 -5.91
CA LYS A 240 25.10 18.38 -7.23
C LYS A 240 25.77 19.59 -7.89
N SER A 241 26.54 19.36 -8.95
CA SER A 241 27.24 20.43 -9.69
C SER A 241 26.32 21.45 -10.36
N ASN A 242 25.05 21.13 -10.56
CA ASN A 242 24.04 22.05 -11.04
C ASN A 242 23.31 22.84 -9.92
N GLY A 243 23.79 22.75 -8.69
CA GLY A 243 23.23 23.45 -7.53
C GLY A 243 21.99 22.76 -6.90
N ILE A 244 21.48 21.70 -7.50
CA ILE A 244 20.32 20.97 -6.98
C ILE A 244 20.74 20.05 -5.82
N PRO A 245 20.05 20.09 -4.66
CA PRO A 245 20.36 19.18 -3.57
C PRO A 245 20.08 17.72 -3.95
N THR A 246 20.79 16.82 -3.30
CA THR A 246 20.46 15.40 -3.36
C THR A 246 19.29 15.08 -2.43
N TYR A 247 18.71 13.90 -2.62
CA TYR A 247 17.67 13.37 -1.73
C TYR A 247 18.01 13.52 -0.24
N HIS A 248 19.23 13.17 0.16
CA HIS A 248 19.64 13.21 1.57
C HIS A 248 19.56 14.61 2.18
N MET A 249 20.03 15.61 1.46
CA MET A 249 19.99 17.00 1.92
C MET A 249 18.54 17.54 1.94
N ALA A 250 17.85 17.41 0.81
CA ALA A 250 16.50 17.94 0.67
C ALA A 250 15.52 17.29 1.65
N ASN A 251 15.57 15.95 1.81
CA ASN A 251 14.66 15.24 2.71
C ASN A 251 14.81 15.69 4.17
N VAL A 252 16.04 15.85 4.68
CA VAL A 252 16.30 16.27 6.07
C VAL A 252 15.85 17.71 6.30
N CYS A 253 16.23 18.63 5.40
CA CYS A 253 15.84 20.04 5.50
C CYS A 253 14.31 20.21 5.47
N ASP A 254 13.66 19.54 4.52
CA ASP A 254 12.21 19.66 4.37
C ASP A 254 11.44 19.03 5.52
N ASP A 255 11.89 17.87 6.02
CA ASP A 255 11.26 17.24 7.18
C ASP A 255 11.35 18.14 8.41
N HIS A 256 12.48 18.87 8.60
CA HIS A 256 12.62 19.86 9.65
C HIS A 256 11.72 21.08 9.42
N ASP A 257 11.82 21.73 8.26
CA ASP A 257 11.11 22.98 7.95
C ASP A 257 9.58 22.80 7.90
N MET A 258 9.13 21.60 7.54
CA MET A 258 7.70 21.23 7.50
C MET A 258 7.20 20.66 8.83
N GLY A 259 8.07 20.54 9.84
CA GLY A 259 7.71 20.08 11.19
C GLY A 259 7.35 18.60 11.25
N THR A 260 7.95 17.77 10.40
CA THR A 260 7.73 16.31 10.42
C THR A 260 8.21 15.72 11.73
N THR A 261 7.31 15.05 12.45
CA THR A 261 7.60 14.41 13.74
C THR A 261 7.90 12.92 13.59
N HIS A 262 7.30 12.27 12.60
CA HIS A 262 7.48 10.85 12.34
C HIS A 262 7.78 10.61 10.86
N VAL A 263 8.88 9.90 10.58
CA VAL A 263 9.31 9.49 9.25
C VAL A 263 8.98 8.02 9.05
N ILE A 264 7.79 7.74 8.52
CA ILE A 264 7.31 6.40 8.18
C ILE A 264 7.57 6.18 6.69
N ARG A 265 8.49 5.24 6.34
CA ARG A 265 8.93 5.01 4.95
C ARG A 265 9.38 3.56 4.73
N GLY A 266 9.64 3.15 3.50
CA GLY A 266 10.11 1.81 3.16
C GLY A 266 11.50 1.51 3.75
N GLU A 267 11.75 0.24 4.10
CA GLU A 267 13.01 -0.23 4.70
C GLU A 267 14.23 -0.08 3.78
N GLU A 268 14.03 0.11 2.49
CA GLU A 268 15.10 0.42 1.55
C GLU A 268 15.88 1.68 1.90
N TRP A 269 15.30 2.57 2.69
CA TRP A 269 15.90 3.82 3.16
C TRP A 269 16.61 3.70 4.52
N LEU A 270 16.49 2.56 5.20
CA LEU A 270 17.15 2.34 6.50
C LEU A 270 18.68 2.55 6.44
N PRO A 271 19.41 2.11 5.38
CA PRO A 271 20.85 2.37 5.26
C PRO A 271 21.21 3.85 5.15
N SER A 272 20.28 4.72 4.76
CA SER A 272 20.51 6.17 4.66
C SER A 272 20.28 6.91 5.98
N THR A 273 19.61 6.29 6.94
CA THR A 273 19.18 6.95 8.18
C THR A 273 20.36 7.43 9.04
N PRO A 274 21.50 6.71 9.15
CA PRO A 274 22.66 7.23 9.88
C PRO A 274 23.19 8.56 9.32
N LEU A 275 23.21 8.74 8.00
CA LEU A 275 23.56 10.02 7.38
C LEU A 275 22.53 11.11 7.74
N HIS A 276 21.24 10.78 7.72
CA HIS A 276 20.20 11.73 8.09
C HIS A 276 20.33 12.17 9.55
N LEU A 277 20.60 11.23 10.47
CA LEU A 277 20.89 11.59 11.88
C LEU A 277 22.11 12.50 12.02
N MET A 278 23.20 12.23 11.30
CA MET A 278 24.39 13.10 11.30
C MET A 278 24.06 14.50 10.75
N LEU A 279 23.17 14.62 9.76
CA LEU A 279 22.73 15.92 9.25
C LEU A 279 21.87 16.66 10.29
N TYR A 280 20.90 16.00 10.94
CA TYR A 280 20.15 16.62 12.04
C TYR A 280 21.06 17.14 13.15
N GLU A 281 22.06 16.34 13.53
CA GLU A 281 23.06 16.73 14.53
C GLU A 281 23.93 17.90 14.05
N ALA A 282 24.42 17.89 12.80
CA ALA A 282 25.22 18.96 12.23
C ALA A 282 24.45 20.30 12.21
N PHE A 283 23.16 20.25 11.94
CA PHE A 283 22.30 21.42 12.03
C PHE A 283 22.02 21.84 13.48
N GLY A 284 22.07 20.93 14.43
CA GLY A 284 21.63 21.13 15.82
C GLY A 284 20.13 20.97 15.97
N TRP A 285 19.49 20.19 15.12
CA TRP A 285 18.06 19.90 15.12
C TRP A 285 17.74 18.60 15.82
N GLN A 286 16.56 18.52 16.39
CA GLN A 286 16.01 17.26 16.89
C GLN A 286 15.59 16.40 15.68
N ALA A 287 16.02 15.14 15.66
CA ALA A 287 15.62 14.19 14.63
C ALA A 287 14.18 13.71 14.88
N PRO A 288 13.40 13.42 13.82
CA PRO A 288 12.08 12.81 13.94
C PRO A 288 12.20 11.35 14.40
N VAL A 289 11.08 10.79 14.85
CA VAL A 289 10.94 9.35 15.10
C VAL A 289 10.95 8.60 13.76
N PHE A 290 11.75 7.54 13.63
CA PHE A 290 11.85 6.74 12.41
C PHE A 290 11.09 5.42 12.52
N ALA A 291 10.39 5.05 11.46
CA ALA A 291 9.70 3.77 11.32
C ALA A 291 9.88 3.24 9.88
N HIS A 292 10.67 2.16 9.73
CA HIS A 292 10.97 1.58 8.42
C HIS A 292 10.11 0.36 8.14
N LEU A 293 9.15 0.53 7.21
CA LEU A 293 8.15 -0.47 6.83
C LEU A 293 8.77 -1.66 6.08
N PRO A 294 8.29 -2.88 6.34
CA PRO A 294 8.75 -4.07 5.62
C PRO A 294 8.34 -4.05 4.15
N LEU A 295 9.06 -4.80 3.31
CA LEU A 295 8.73 -4.96 1.90
C LEU A 295 7.40 -5.68 1.70
N ILE A 296 6.69 -5.33 0.61
CA ILE A 296 5.69 -6.22 0.02
C ILE A 296 6.42 -7.21 -0.87
N LEU A 297 6.26 -8.50 -0.59
CA LEU A 297 6.92 -9.58 -1.31
C LEU A 297 6.04 -10.09 -2.46
N ASN A 298 6.68 -10.69 -3.45
CA ASN A 298 5.99 -11.39 -4.54
C ASN A 298 5.01 -12.46 -3.99
N PRO A 299 4.04 -12.93 -4.80
CA PRO A 299 3.12 -14.00 -4.41
C PRO A 299 3.79 -15.32 -3.98
N ASP A 300 5.01 -15.59 -4.49
CA ASP A 300 5.82 -16.74 -4.07
C ASP A 300 6.61 -16.51 -2.76
N GLY A 301 6.49 -15.32 -2.17
CA GLY A 301 7.19 -14.92 -0.95
C GLY A 301 8.67 -14.55 -1.17
N LYS A 302 9.17 -14.57 -2.42
CA LYS A 302 10.59 -14.34 -2.73
C LYS A 302 10.83 -12.98 -3.36
N GLY A 303 11.56 -12.13 -2.65
CA GLY A 303 11.94 -10.80 -3.12
C GLY A 303 10.79 -9.79 -3.18
N LYS A 304 11.15 -8.52 -3.37
CA LYS A 304 10.23 -7.38 -3.42
C LYS A 304 9.30 -7.48 -4.64
N LEU A 305 8.01 -7.23 -4.43
CA LEU A 305 7.05 -7.06 -5.52
C LEU A 305 7.44 -5.84 -6.35
N SER A 306 7.73 -6.07 -7.62
CA SER A 306 8.13 -5.03 -8.59
C SER A 306 7.11 -4.89 -9.71
N LYS A 307 7.10 -3.72 -10.37
CA LYS A 307 6.27 -3.44 -11.55
C LYS A 307 6.41 -4.55 -12.61
N ARG A 308 7.66 -4.93 -12.93
CA ARG A 308 7.97 -5.99 -13.91
C ARG A 308 7.40 -7.35 -13.49
N LYS A 309 7.53 -7.71 -12.21
CA LYS A 309 7.05 -9.00 -11.73
C LYS A 309 5.52 -9.05 -11.73
N ALA A 310 4.86 -7.97 -11.33
CA ALA A 310 3.41 -7.85 -11.37
C ALA A 310 2.87 -7.96 -12.81
N LEU A 311 3.50 -7.25 -13.76
CA LEU A 311 3.16 -7.33 -15.19
C LEU A 311 3.29 -8.77 -15.71
N ALA A 312 4.41 -9.45 -15.40
CA ALA A 312 4.65 -10.83 -15.83
C ALA A 312 3.65 -11.84 -15.24
N LEU A 313 3.12 -11.56 -14.05
CA LEU A 313 2.12 -12.40 -13.37
C LEU A 313 0.67 -12.02 -13.73
N GLY A 314 0.45 -10.92 -14.47
CA GLY A 314 -0.89 -10.42 -14.78
C GLY A 314 -1.70 -10.02 -13.54
N ILE A 315 -1.05 -9.44 -12.53
CA ILE A 315 -1.69 -9.02 -11.27
C ILE A 315 -1.65 -7.49 -11.13
N PRO A 316 -2.68 -6.87 -10.52
CA PRO A 316 -2.68 -5.44 -10.28
C PRO A 316 -1.61 -5.07 -9.24
N ALA A 317 -0.83 -4.03 -9.54
CA ALA A 317 0.19 -3.50 -8.64
C ALA A 317 0.12 -1.97 -8.50
N PHE A 318 -0.94 -1.37 -9.02
CA PHE A 318 -1.19 0.06 -9.04
C PHE A 318 -2.62 0.35 -8.63
N PRO A 319 -2.92 1.50 -8.01
CA PRO A 319 -4.31 1.91 -7.75
C PRO A 319 -5.14 1.97 -9.03
N MET A 320 -4.60 2.62 -10.05
CA MET A 320 -5.18 2.74 -11.40
C MET A 320 -4.19 2.21 -12.41
N GLY A 321 -4.67 1.53 -13.44
CA GLY A 321 -3.84 1.06 -14.54
C GLY A 321 -3.54 2.17 -15.55
N GLY A 322 -2.74 1.82 -16.54
CA GLY A 322 -2.38 2.75 -17.60
C GLY A 322 -1.33 2.16 -18.53
N GLU A 323 -1.01 2.91 -19.57
CA GLU A 323 0.08 2.58 -20.49
C GLU A 323 1.36 3.28 -20.06
N GLY A 324 2.47 2.58 -20.11
CA GLY A 324 3.77 3.13 -19.75
C GLY A 324 4.90 2.24 -20.24
N GLU A 325 6.12 2.74 -20.18
CA GLU A 325 7.31 1.99 -20.61
C GLU A 325 7.74 0.98 -19.55
N ASP A 326 8.13 -0.22 -20.00
CA ASP A 326 8.83 -1.20 -19.17
C ASP A 326 10.33 -0.84 -19.05
N ASP A 327 11.10 -1.64 -18.30
CA ASP A 327 12.55 -1.44 -18.11
C ASP A 327 13.37 -1.53 -19.42
N LYS A 328 12.76 -1.93 -20.53
CA LYS A 328 13.37 -2.07 -21.86
C LYS A 328 12.92 -0.98 -22.83
N GLY A 329 12.07 -0.04 -22.39
CA GLY A 329 11.48 1.01 -23.21
C GLY A 329 10.31 0.56 -24.09
N ASN A 330 9.72 -0.61 -23.83
CA ASN A 330 8.53 -1.05 -24.56
C ASN A 330 7.26 -0.49 -23.88
N MET A 331 6.31 0.00 -24.68
CA MET A 331 4.99 0.36 -24.19
C MET A 331 4.23 -0.88 -23.73
N VAL A 332 3.80 -0.90 -22.49
CA VAL A 332 3.05 -2.00 -21.86
C VAL A 332 1.86 -1.44 -21.09
N LYS A 333 0.81 -2.26 -20.98
CA LYS A 333 -0.36 -1.92 -20.16
C LYS A 333 -0.19 -2.50 -18.74
N TYR A 334 -0.10 -1.64 -17.76
CA TYR A 334 -0.09 -2.00 -16.36
C TYR A 334 -1.52 -2.13 -15.81
N LEU A 335 -1.77 -3.17 -15.02
CA LEU A 335 -3.07 -3.42 -14.41
C LEU A 335 -3.22 -2.61 -13.11
N GLY A 336 -4.37 -1.94 -12.97
CA GLY A 336 -4.78 -1.22 -11.77
C GLY A 336 -5.90 -1.95 -11.02
N PHE A 337 -5.94 -1.76 -9.71
CA PHE A 337 -7.03 -2.28 -8.87
C PHE A 337 -8.39 -1.73 -9.30
N LYS A 338 -8.45 -0.42 -9.59
CA LYS A 338 -9.66 0.25 -10.09
C LYS A 338 -10.19 -0.39 -11.37
N ASP A 339 -9.29 -0.64 -12.34
CA ASP A 339 -9.66 -1.18 -13.65
C ASP A 339 -10.10 -2.64 -13.57
N GLU A 340 -9.55 -3.38 -12.62
CA GLU A 340 -9.99 -4.75 -12.30
C GLU A 340 -11.33 -4.80 -11.56
N GLY A 341 -11.83 -3.66 -11.06
CA GLY A 341 -13.12 -3.54 -10.39
C GLY A 341 -13.05 -3.71 -8.87
N TYR A 342 -11.86 -3.49 -8.27
CA TYR A 342 -11.75 -3.44 -6.82
C TYR A 342 -12.34 -2.15 -6.25
N GLU A 343 -13.00 -2.29 -5.11
CA GLU A 343 -13.42 -1.17 -4.28
C GLU A 343 -12.20 -0.54 -3.59
N PRO A 344 -12.07 0.79 -3.57
CA PRO A 344 -10.92 1.44 -2.96
C PRO A 344 -10.75 1.07 -1.47
N GLN A 345 -11.85 1.02 -0.71
CA GLN A 345 -11.84 0.64 0.71
C GLN A 345 -11.39 -0.82 0.92
N ALA A 346 -11.81 -1.74 0.03
CA ALA A 346 -11.38 -3.14 0.06
C ALA A 346 -9.88 -3.28 -0.20
N MET A 347 -9.37 -2.54 -1.21
CA MET A 347 -7.94 -2.50 -1.50
C MET A 347 -7.15 -1.96 -0.30
N LEU A 348 -7.59 -0.87 0.32
CA LEU A 348 -6.90 -0.29 1.48
C LEU A 348 -6.95 -1.23 2.69
N ASN A 349 -8.07 -1.90 2.95
CA ASN A 349 -8.18 -2.89 4.01
C ASN A 349 -7.24 -4.09 3.76
N PHE A 350 -7.11 -4.54 2.53
CA PHE A 350 -6.12 -5.54 2.17
C PHE A 350 -4.68 -5.02 2.38
N LEU A 351 -4.37 -3.79 1.92
CA LEU A 351 -3.04 -3.21 2.01
C LEU A 351 -2.59 -2.94 3.46
N VAL A 352 -3.51 -2.52 4.35
CA VAL A 352 -3.15 -2.27 5.75
C VAL A 352 -2.69 -3.56 6.44
N LEU A 353 -3.27 -4.70 6.10
CA LEU A 353 -2.89 -6.01 6.64
C LEU A 353 -1.62 -6.59 6.01
N LEU A 354 -1.05 -5.95 4.99
CA LEU A 354 0.25 -6.34 4.44
C LEU A 354 1.40 -5.79 5.31
N GLY A 355 1.65 -6.45 6.42
CA GLY A 355 2.72 -6.12 7.35
C GLY A 355 2.27 -5.43 8.63
N TRP A 356 0.97 -5.34 8.90
CA TRP A 356 0.39 -4.87 10.15
C TRP A 356 -0.77 -5.79 10.56
N SER A 357 -1.03 -5.92 11.85
CA SER A 357 -2.19 -6.65 12.37
C SER A 357 -2.85 -5.86 13.49
N PRO A 358 -4.20 -5.82 13.56
CA PRO A 358 -4.90 -5.23 14.69
C PRO A 358 -4.66 -6.08 15.95
N THR A 359 -4.85 -5.48 17.12
CA THR A 359 -4.75 -6.18 18.42
C THR A 359 -5.90 -7.14 18.66
N ASP A 360 -7.02 -6.93 17.98
CA ASP A 360 -8.17 -7.84 17.94
C ASP A 360 -8.14 -8.70 16.67
N THR A 361 -9.15 -9.54 16.49
CA THR A 361 -9.26 -10.46 15.33
C THR A 361 -10.02 -9.88 14.14
N GLN A 362 -10.39 -8.59 14.16
CA GLN A 362 -11.16 -7.97 13.10
C GLN A 362 -10.28 -7.69 11.87
N GLU A 363 -10.41 -8.50 10.83
CA GLU A 363 -9.72 -8.25 9.56
C GLU A 363 -10.52 -7.34 8.60
N LEU A 364 -11.86 -7.40 8.64
CA LEU A 364 -12.70 -6.55 7.77
C LEU A 364 -12.95 -5.20 8.43
N MET A 365 -12.40 -4.14 7.84
CA MET A 365 -12.33 -2.80 8.44
C MET A 365 -12.72 -1.71 7.44
N THR A 366 -13.46 -0.73 7.92
CA THR A 366 -13.64 0.56 7.25
C THR A 366 -12.41 1.46 7.46
N MET A 367 -12.33 2.60 6.77
CA MET A 367 -11.29 3.61 7.02
C MET A 367 -11.31 4.10 8.49
N VAL A 368 -12.49 4.27 9.06
CA VAL A 368 -12.66 4.70 10.47
C VAL A 368 -12.11 3.64 11.42
N ASP A 369 -12.40 2.35 11.16
CA ASP A 369 -11.86 1.25 11.96
C ASP A 369 -10.33 1.21 11.86
N MET A 370 -9.78 1.34 10.64
CA MET A 370 -8.33 1.35 10.42
C MET A 370 -7.66 2.51 11.16
N ILE A 371 -8.20 3.72 11.10
CA ILE A 371 -7.68 4.88 11.83
C ILE A 371 -7.68 4.60 13.35
N SER A 372 -8.79 4.10 13.89
CA SER A 372 -8.93 3.88 15.34
C SER A 372 -7.99 2.80 15.89
N LYS A 373 -7.69 1.77 15.06
CA LYS A 373 -6.92 0.57 15.47
C LYS A 373 -5.44 0.64 15.12
N PHE A 374 -5.04 1.51 14.20
CA PHE A 374 -3.67 1.51 13.68
C PHE A 374 -2.65 1.90 14.75
N GLU A 375 -1.64 1.04 14.97
CA GLU A 375 -0.49 1.26 15.85
C GLU A 375 0.80 0.91 15.10
N LEU A 376 1.80 1.80 15.15
CA LEU A 376 3.11 1.54 14.54
C LEU A 376 3.81 0.35 15.20
N GLY A 377 3.61 0.15 16.51
CA GLY A 377 4.17 -0.98 17.26
C GLY A 377 3.69 -2.34 16.75
N ASN A 378 2.53 -2.41 16.12
CA ASN A 378 1.95 -3.63 15.56
C ASN A 378 2.41 -3.90 14.12
N VAL A 379 3.31 -3.09 13.56
CA VAL A 379 3.89 -3.33 12.23
C VAL A 379 4.95 -4.42 12.33
N HIS A 380 4.80 -5.46 11.51
CA HIS A 380 5.70 -6.60 11.52
C HIS A 380 7.07 -6.25 10.94
N LYS A 381 8.14 -6.89 11.46
CA LYS A 381 9.50 -6.75 10.90
C LYS A 381 9.66 -7.47 9.56
N ALA A 382 8.98 -8.60 9.39
CA ALA A 382 9.07 -9.42 8.19
C ALA A 382 8.27 -8.85 7.02
N GLY A 383 8.77 -9.05 5.79
CA GLY A 383 8.03 -8.70 4.58
C GLY A 383 6.72 -9.50 4.46
N ALA A 384 5.68 -8.84 3.96
CA ALA A 384 4.36 -9.45 3.78
C ALA A 384 4.17 -9.94 2.34
N ARG A 385 3.73 -11.19 2.18
CA ARG A 385 3.45 -11.77 0.86
C ARG A 385 2.17 -11.18 0.27
N PHE A 386 2.25 -10.74 -0.98
CA PHE A 386 1.08 -10.29 -1.74
C PHE A 386 0.24 -11.51 -2.17
N ASP A 387 -0.98 -11.60 -1.66
CA ASP A 387 -1.92 -12.68 -1.94
C ASP A 387 -3.12 -12.15 -2.72
N VAL A 388 -3.20 -12.49 -4.02
CA VAL A 388 -4.25 -12.05 -4.94
C VAL A 388 -5.62 -12.58 -4.52
N GLU A 389 -5.69 -13.82 -4.05
CA GLU A 389 -6.96 -14.42 -3.64
C GLU A 389 -7.48 -13.79 -2.34
N LYS A 390 -6.58 -13.44 -1.42
CA LYS A 390 -6.95 -12.65 -0.24
C LYS A 390 -7.46 -11.25 -0.62
N ALA A 391 -6.85 -10.59 -1.61
CA ALA A 391 -7.33 -9.30 -2.13
C ALA A 391 -8.76 -9.41 -2.71
N LYS A 392 -9.02 -10.44 -3.51
CA LYS A 392 -10.36 -10.72 -4.05
C LYS A 392 -11.38 -11.02 -2.93
N HIS A 393 -10.96 -11.79 -1.94
CA HIS A 393 -11.80 -12.09 -0.78
C HIS A 393 -12.22 -10.81 -0.04
N PHE A 394 -11.28 -9.90 0.23
CA PHE A 394 -11.61 -8.61 0.85
C PHE A 394 -12.58 -7.80 -0.01
N ASN A 395 -12.39 -7.81 -1.34
CA ASN A 395 -13.31 -7.10 -2.23
C ASN A 395 -14.73 -7.64 -2.15
N ALA A 396 -14.90 -8.96 -2.23
CA ALA A 396 -16.19 -9.62 -2.08
C ALA A 396 -16.85 -9.33 -0.72
N GLN A 397 -16.05 -9.34 0.36
CA GLN A 397 -16.55 -9.05 1.72
C GLN A 397 -17.00 -7.57 1.85
N HIS A 398 -16.27 -6.62 1.29
CA HIS A 398 -16.65 -5.21 1.28
C HIS A 398 -17.93 -4.97 0.52
N LEU A 399 -18.07 -5.55 -0.69
CA LEU A 399 -19.31 -5.51 -1.46
C LEU A 399 -20.50 -6.05 -0.66
N ASN A 400 -20.31 -7.21 -0.03
CA ASN A 400 -21.38 -7.87 0.72
C ASN A 400 -21.79 -7.10 1.99
N THR A 401 -20.81 -6.56 2.73
CA THR A 401 -21.03 -6.02 4.08
C THR A 401 -21.37 -4.54 4.08
N TYR A 402 -20.70 -3.74 3.24
CA TYR A 402 -20.73 -2.28 3.36
C TYR A 402 -21.52 -1.57 2.27
N ARG A 403 -21.90 -2.25 1.17
CA ARG A 403 -22.73 -1.64 0.13
C ARG A 403 -24.21 -1.80 0.44
N SER A 404 -24.99 -0.72 0.34
CA SER A 404 -26.43 -0.75 0.48
C SER A 404 -27.11 -1.47 -0.71
N ASP A 405 -28.35 -1.86 -0.54
CA ASP A 405 -29.11 -2.50 -1.63
C ASP A 405 -29.31 -1.54 -2.80
N GLU A 406 -29.53 -0.25 -2.52
CA GLU A 406 -29.66 0.79 -3.56
C GLU A 406 -28.37 0.97 -4.35
N GLU A 407 -27.21 0.95 -3.68
CA GLU A 407 -25.91 1.03 -4.36
C GLU A 407 -25.69 -0.19 -5.27
N ILE A 408 -26.01 -1.40 -4.81
CA ILE A 408 -25.89 -2.62 -5.63
C ILE A 408 -26.83 -2.56 -6.83
N LEU A 409 -28.08 -2.16 -6.62
CA LEU A 409 -29.09 -2.04 -7.69
C LEU A 409 -28.69 -1.00 -8.74
N SER A 410 -27.99 0.07 -8.34
CA SER A 410 -27.48 1.09 -9.29
C SER A 410 -26.48 0.54 -10.32
N HIS A 411 -25.86 -0.60 -10.03
CA HIS A 411 -24.94 -1.31 -10.95
C HIS A 411 -25.63 -2.38 -11.81
N ILE A 412 -26.95 -2.55 -11.68
CA ILE A 412 -27.73 -3.59 -12.36
C ILE A 412 -28.73 -2.94 -13.32
N ASP A 413 -28.60 -3.29 -14.60
CA ASP A 413 -29.62 -2.98 -15.59
C ASP A 413 -30.79 -3.98 -15.43
N MET A 414 -31.85 -3.50 -14.80
CA MET A 414 -33.06 -4.30 -14.54
C MET A 414 -33.96 -4.44 -15.76
N GLY A 415 -33.75 -3.67 -16.84
CA GLY A 415 -34.64 -3.66 -17.98
C GLY A 415 -36.08 -3.30 -17.61
N ASN A 416 -37.04 -3.56 -18.53
CA ASN A 416 -38.45 -3.29 -18.31
C ASN A 416 -39.33 -4.56 -18.34
N GLN A 417 -38.74 -5.73 -18.55
CA GLN A 417 -39.45 -6.98 -18.81
C GLN A 417 -39.98 -7.65 -17.53
N TYR A 418 -39.18 -7.57 -16.44
CA TYR A 418 -39.53 -8.21 -15.18
C TYR A 418 -39.70 -7.15 -14.08
N GLN A 419 -40.76 -7.28 -13.31
CA GLN A 419 -41.03 -6.40 -12.16
C GLN A 419 -41.09 -7.23 -10.89
N TYR A 420 -40.27 -6.88 -9.91
CA TYR A 420 -40.22 -7.55 -8.63
C TYR A 420 -40.69 -6.63 -7.51
N SER A 421 -41.29 -7.22 -6.46
CA SER A 421 -41.57 -6.49 -5.23
C SER A 421 -40.28 -6.03 -4.56
N PRO A 422 -40.31 -4.99 -3.71
CA PRO A 422 -39.15 -4.56 -2.95
C PRO A 422 -38.50 -5.70 -2.15
N GLU A 423 -39.27 -6.62 -1.60
CA GLU A 423 -38.78 -7.80 -0.88
C GLU A 423 -38.00 -8.74 -1.80
N ASN A 424 -38.51 -9.02 -3.00
CA ASN A 424 -37.80 -9.86 -3.97
C ASN A 424 -36.56 -9.17 -4.53
N LEU A 425 -36.58 -7.84 -4.72
CA LEU A 425 -35.39 -7.08 -5.09
C LEU A 425 -34.28 -7.22 -4.04
N SER A 426 -34.59 -7.11 -2.75
CA SER A 426 -33.64 -7.32 -1.67
C SER A 426 -33.07 -8.76 -1.67
N LYS A 427 -33.91 -9.78 -1.92
CA LYS A 427 -33.45 -11.17 -2.08
C LYS A 427 -32.52 -11.34 -3.29
N ILE A 428 -32.79 -10.66 -4.42
CA ILE A 428 -31.92 -10.64 -5.60
C ILE A 428 -30.56 -10.01 -5.27
N VAL A 429 -30.57 -8.85 -4.60
CA VAL A 429 -29.35 -8.17 -4.15
C VAL A 429 -28.51 -9.07 -3.25
N ASP A 430 -29.11 -9.76 -2.30
CA ASP A 430 -28.44 -10.73 -1.44
C ASP A 430 -27.74 -11.85 -2.23
N ILE A 431 -28.41 -12.35 -3.26
CA ILE A 431 -27.85 -13.37 -4.16
C ILE A 431 -26.66 -12.79 -4.93
N CYS A 432 -26.79 -11.58 -5.45
CA CYS A 432 -25.72 -10.89 -6.18
C CYS A 432 -24.50 -10.63 -5.28
N LYS A 433 -24.70 -10.08 -4.08
CA LYS A 433 -23.65 -9.80 -3.09
C LYS A 433 -22.84 -11.06 -2.72
N LYS A 434 -23.52 -12.19 -2.50
CA LYS A 434 -22.87 -13.46 -2.11
C LYS A 434 -22.05 -14.10 -3.22
N ARG A 435 -22.22 -13.69 -4.48
CA ARG A 435 -21.58 -14.31 -5.65
C ARG A 435 -20.64 -13.41 -6.42
N ALA A 436 -20.83 -12.10 -6.32
CA ALA A 436 -19.94 -11.13 -6.95
C ALA A 436 -18.64 -11.00 -6.16
N VAL A 437 -17.54 -10.99 -6.87
CA VAL A 437 -16.23 -10.59 -6.33
C VAL A 437 -16.01 -9.11 -6.62
N PHE A 438 -16.45 -8.65 -7.78
CA PHE A 438 -16.32 -7.28 -8.24
C PHE A 438 -17.67 -6.68 -8.61
N THR A 439 -17.81 -5.36 -8.59
CA THR A 439 -19.04 -4.68 -9.04
C THR A 439 -19.44 -5.06 -10.45
N LYS A 440 -18.48 -5.28 -11.35
CA LYS A 440 -18.73 -5.76 -12.72
C LYS A 440 -19.37 -7.15 -12.81
N ASP A 441 -19.28 -7.97 -11.74
CA ASP A 441 -19.87 -9.32 -11.72
C ASP A 441 -21.35 -9.28 -11.39
N LEU A 442 -21.85 -8.19 -10.77
CA LEU A 442 -23.21 -8.06 -10.29
C LEU A 442 -24.23 -8.25 -11.42
N GLN A 443 -24.01 -7.64 -12.58
CA GLN A 443 -24.90 -7.76 -13.73
C GLN A 443 -25.03 -9.20 -14.21
N ALA A 444 -23.91 -9.93 -14.31
CA ALA A 444 -23.94 -11.31 -14.78
C ALA A 444 -24.73 -12.25 -13.86
N VAL A 445 -24.69 -11.99 -12.56
CA VAL A 445 -25.53 -12.73 -11.59
C VAL A 445 -26.98 -12.29 -11.66
N ALA A 446 -27.23 -10.99 -11.81
CA ALA A 446 -28.57 -10.40 -11.88
C ALA A 446 -29.31 -10.76 -13.18
N ASP A 447 -28.62 -10.98 -14.27
CA ASP A 447 -29.21 -11.32 -15.58
C ASP A 447 -30.13 -12.53 -15.51
N ILE A 448 -29.92 -13.45 -14.57
CA ILE A 448 -30.83 -14.59 -14.31
C ILE A 448 -32.23 -14.13 -14.01
N PHE A 449 -32.40 -12.97 -13.38
CA PHE A 449 -33.68 -12.42 -12.96
C PHE A 449 -34.27 -11.40 -13.95
N PHE A 450 -33.42 -10.70 -14.69
CA PHE A 450 -33.84 -9.54 -15.49
C PHE A 450 -33.77 -9.77 -17.01
N LYS A 451 -33.21 -10.90 -17.47
CA LYS A 451 -33.10 -11.22 -18.88
C LYS A 451 -33.56 -12.64 -19.21
N PRO A 452 -34.04 -12.89 -20.44
CA PRO A 452 -34.25 -14.24 -20.93
C PRO A 452 -32.97 -15.07 -20.80
N ILE A 453 -33.10 -16.28 -20.27
CA ILE A 453 -31.93 -17.15 -20.13
C ILE A 453 -31.50 -17.74 -21.47
N VAL A 454 -30.17 -17.89 -21.64
CA VAL A 454 -29.57 -18.64 -22.75
C VAL A 454 -28.81 -19.83 -22.17
N ILE A 455 -29.19 -21.03 -22.57
CA ILE A 455 -28.53 -22.24 -22.06
C ILE A 455 -27.18 -22.40 -22.71
N LYS A 456 -26.14 -22.57 -21.88
CA LYS A 456 -24.77 -22.80 -22.34
C LYS A 456 -24.68 -24.17 -23.03
N GLU A 457 -24.10 -24.20 -24.24
CA GLU A 457 -23.93 -25.45 -25.01
C GLU A 457 -23.24 -26.56 -24.20
N THR A 458 -22.26 -26.20 -23.39
CA THR A 458 -21.54 -27.13 -22.51
C THR A 458 -22.43 -27.84 -21.50
N ASP A 459 -23.54 -27.24 -21.12
CA ASP A 459 -24.43 -27.69 -20.04
C ASP A 459 -25.70 -28.39 -20.56
N VAL A 460 -25.99 -28.32 -21.86
CA VAL A 460 -27.14 -29.01 -22.50
C VAL A 460 -27.15 -30.51 -22.20
N LYS A 461 -25.98 -31.15 -22.13
CA LYS A 461 -25.84 -32.56 -21.79
C LYS A 461 -26.37 -32.95 -20.40
N LEU A 462 -26.62 -31.99 -19.53
CA LEU A 462 -27.20 -32.20 -18.20
C LEU A 462 -28.72 -32.37 -18.26
N LEU A 463 -29.40 -31.99 -19.35
CA LEU A 463 -30.84 -32.16 -19.57
C LEU A 463 -31.15 -33.60 -19.95
N THR A 464 -31.06 -34.50 -18.99
CA THR A 464 -31.18 -35.95 -19.15
C THR A 464 -32.66 -36.42 -19.22
N ASP A 465 -32.86 -37.68 -19.65
CA ASP A 465 -34.22 -38.28 -19.67
C ASP A 465 -34.84 -38.39 -18.27
N ASP A 466 -33.99 -38.64 -17.24
CA ASP A 466 -34.44 -38.63 -15.83
C ASP A 466 -35.00 -37.24 -15.44
N TYR A 467 -34.33 -36.17 -15.86
CA TYR A 467 -34.79 -34.80 -15.68
C TYR A 467 -36.15 -34.58 -16.37
N LYS A 468 -36.27 -34.95 -17.64
CA LYS A 468 -37.50 -34.74 -18.42
C LYS A 468 -38.68 -35.45 -17.79
N LYS A 469 -38.52 -36.70 -17.34
CA LYS A 469 -39.57 -37.46 -16.65
C LYS A 469 -40.05 -36.77 -15.36
N VAL A 470 -39.10 -36.39 -14.50
CA VAL A 470 -39.40 -35.76 -13.22
C VAL A 470 -40.13 -34.43 -13.40
N PHE A 471 -39.62 -33.57 -14.31
CA PHE A 471 -40.16 -32.24 -14.46
C PHE A 471 -41.40 -32.15 -15.35
N SER A 472 -41.63 -33.12 -16.25
CA SER A 472 -42.97 -33.30 -16.88
C SER A 472 -44.08 -33.60 -15.85
N SER A 473 -43.76 -34.33 -14.79
CA SER A 473 -44.69 -34.53 -13.67
C SER A 473 -44.79 -33.29 -12.79
N PHE A 474 -43.67 -32.63 -12.49
CA PHE A 474 -43.63 -31.46 -11.62
C PHE A 474 -44.48 -30.30 -12.15
N ILE A 475 -44.43 -30.00 -13.46
CA ILE A 475 -45.20 -28.90 -14.06
C ILE A 475 -46.73 -29.08 -13.96
N THR A 476 -47.22 -30.30 -13.73
CA THR A 476 -48.64 -30.59 -13.58
C THR A 476 -49.13 -30.47 -12.12
N LYS A 477 -48.25 -30.33 -11.16
CA LYS A 477 -48.61 -30.26 -9.73
C LYS A 477 -49.11 -28.86 -9.36
N SER A 478 -50.20 -28.82 -8.59
CA SER A 478 -50.66 -27.58 -7.95
C SER A 478 -50.04 -27.51 -6.55
N ILE A 479 -49.15 -26.55 -6.34
CA ILE A 479 -48.44 -26.36 -5.08
C ILE A 479 -48.39 -24.89 -4.69
N ASP A 480 -48.26 -24.63 -3.41
CA ASP A 480 -47.88 -23.33 -2.91
C ASP A 480 -46.45 -23.03 -3.36
N TRP A 481 -46.22 -21.82 -3.92
CA TRP A 481 -44.92 -21.49 -4.53
C TRP A 481 -43.99 -20.84 -3.52
N ASN A 482 -43.36 -21.69 -2.71
CA ASN A 482 -42.31 -21.32 -1.76
C ASN A 482 -41.18 -22.36 -1.77
N ALA A 483 -40.02 -21.97 -1.27
CA ALA A 483 -38.80 -22.78 -1.34
C ALA A 483 -38.96 -24.18 -0.73
N GLU A 484 -39.65 -24.30 0.40
CA GLU A 484 -39.85 -25.57 1.11
C GLU A 484 -40.74 -26.52 0.30
N THR A 485 -41.87 -26.04 -0.14
CA THR A 485 -42.85 -26.83 -0.91
C THR A 485 -42.30 -27.24 -2.27
N ILE A 486 -41.61 -26.35 -2.98
CA ILE A 486 -40.93 -26.66 -4.25
C ILE A 486 -39.91 -27.83 -4.04
N LYS A 487 -39.06 -27.71 -3.04
CA LYS A 487 -38.04 -28.73 -2.73
C LYS A 487 -38.67 -30.06 -2.36
N GLN A 488 -39.69 -30.04 -1.50
CA GLN A 488 -40.38 -31.25 -1.08
C GLN A 488 -41.09 -31.95 -2.24
N THR A 489 -41.79 -31.21 -3.07
CA THR A 489 -42.47 -31.77 -4.25
C THR A 489 -41.51 -32.44 -5.23
N ILE A 490 -40.36 -31.80 -5.50
CA ILE A 490 -39.35 -32.41 -6.36
C ILE A 490 -38.80 -33.69 -5.72
N HIS A 491 -38.58 -33.68 -4.40
CA HIS A 491 -38.12 -34.86 -3.67
C HIS A 491 -39.11 -36.02 -3.80
N ASP A 492 -40.39 -35.77 -3.56
CA ASP A 492 -41.44 -36.78 -3.58
C ASP A 492 -41.60 -37.41 -4.98
N ILE A 493 -41.58 -36.59 -6.03
CA ILE A 493 -41.61 -37.07 -7.43
C ILE A 493 -40.36 -37.93 -7.74
N CYS A 494 -39.18 -37.48 -7.29
CA CYS A 494 -37.95 -38.26 -7.47
C CYS A 494 -38.06 -39.62 -6.76
N GLN A 495 -38.61 -39.65 -5.56
CA GLN A 495 -38.85 -40.88 -4.79
C GLN A 495 -39.84 -41.81 -5.47
N GLU A 496 -41.02 -41.28 -5.92
CA GLU A 496 -42.04 -42.01 -6.65
C GLU A 496 -41.48 -42.66 -7.93
N MET A 497 -40.58 -41.96 -8.62
CA MET A 497 -39.98 -42.42 -9.88
C MET A 497 -38.69 -43.23 -9.71
N GLY A 498 -38.18 -43.39 -8.50
CA GLY A 498 -36.91 -44.09 -8.22
C GLY A 498 -35.67 -43.36 -8.77
N VAL A 499 -35.74 -42.03 -8.95
CA VAL A 499 -34.67 -41.19 -9.48
C VAL A 499 -33.98 -40.45 -8.33
N LYS A 500 -32.66 -40.43 -8.33
CA LYS A 500 -31.90 -39.69 -7.28
C LYS A 500 -31.95 -38.18 -7.57
N MET A 501 -32.36 -37.37 -6.58
CA MET A 501 -32.36 -35.89 -6.69
C MET A 501 -31.07 -35.29 -7.23
N GLY A 502 -29.93 -35.84 -6.80
CA GLY A 502 -28.61 -35.38 -7.27
C GLY A 502 -28.37 -35.52 -8.79
N LYS A 503 -29.17 -36.33 -9.50
CA LYS A 503 -29.12 -36.46 -10.97
C LYS A 503 -29.97 -35.41 -11.70
N VAL A 504 -31.04 -34.94 -11.11
CA VAL A 504 -32.01 -34.03 -11.77
C VAL A 504 -31.80 -32.56 -11.37
N MET A 505 -31.30 -32.28 -10.18
CA MET A 505 -31.05 -30.91 -9.70
C MET A 505 -30.06 -30.10 -10.58
N PRO A 506 -28.97 -30.70 -11.10
CA PRO A 506 -28.08 -29.98 -12.03
C PRO A 506 -28.82 -29.57 -13.32
N ALA A 507 -29.64 -30.45 -13.87
CA ALA A 507 -30.43 -30.15 -15.07
C ALA A 507 -31.48 -29.06 -14.81
N LEU A 508 -32.19 -29.11 -13.67
CA LEU A 508 -33.10 -28.04 -13.26
C LEU A 508 -32.38 -26.70 -13.13
N ARG A 509 -31.17 -26.70 -12.58
CA ARG A 509 -30.38 -25.48 -12.51
C ARG A 509 -30.09 -24.90 -13.89
N VAL A 510 -29.70 -25.74 -14.83
CA VAL A 510 -29.48 -25.32 -16.24
C VAL A 510 -30.77 -24.74 -16.84
N ALA A 511 -31.92 -25.42 -16.61
CA ALA A 511 -33.20 -24.94 -17.10
C ALA A 511 -33.62 -23.58 -16.51
N ILE A 512 -33.36 -23.35 -15.23
CA ILE A 512 -33.77 -22.12 -14.52
C ILE A 512 -32.80 -20.98 -14.73
N THR A 513 -31.45 -21.25 -14.72
CA THR A 513 -30.41 -20.20 -14.69
C THR A 513 -29.58 -20.12 -15.96
N GLY A 514 -29.78 -21.01 -16.92
CA GLY A 514 -29.02 -21.07 -18.19
C GLY A 514 -27.68 -21.81 -18.08
N GLY A 515 -27.23 -22.24 -16.89
CA GLY A 515 -25.96 -22.93 -16.76
C GLY A 515 -25.46 -23.19 -15.34
N MET A 516 -24.24 -23.71 -15.27
CA MET A 516 -23.53 -24.01 -14.03
C MET A 516 -22.25 -23.15 -13.90
N PRO A 517 -21.81 -22.78 -12.67
CA PRO A 517 -22.57 -22.81 -11.41
C PRO A 517 -23.62 -21.70 -11.36
N GLY A 518 -24.61 -21.84 -10.46
CA GLY A 518 -25.68 -20.84 -10.28
C GLY A 518 -25.98 -20.57 -8.79
N PRO A 519 -26.87 -19.61 -8.46
CA PRO A 519 -27.31 -19.30 -7.10
C PRO A 519 -28.09 -20.47 -6.47
N ASP A 520 -28.56 -20.29 -5.24
CA ASP A 520 -29.46 -21.28 -4.66
C ASP A 520 -30.72 -21.45 -5.55
N LEU A 521 -30.93 -22.68 -6.00
CA LEU A 521 -31.85 -22.95 -7.07
C LEU A 521 -33.29 -22.72 -6.64
N VAL A 522 -33.66 -23.19 -5.45
CA VAL A 522 -35.04 -23.15 -4.98
C VAL A 522 -35.43 -21.73 -4.61
N SER A 523 -34.53 -20.98 -3.96
CA SER A 523 -34.71 -19.55 -3.72
C SER A 523 -34.82 -18.75 -5.02
N THR A 524 -34.05 -19.13 -6.05
CA THR A 524 -34.14 -18.51 -7.38
C THR A 524 -35.54 -18.75 -8.01
N MET A 525 -36.05 -19.97 -7.93
CA MET A 525 -37.40 -20.30 -8.43
C MET A 525 -38.49 -19.57 -7.67
N GLU A 526 -38.35 -19.43 -6.34
CA GLU A 526 -39.29 -18.66 -5.51
C GLU A 526 -39.37 -17.20 -5.96
N ILE A 527 -38.19 -16.56 -6.17
CA ILE A 527 -38.10 -15.16 -6.60
C ILE A 527 -38.66 -14.96 -8.02
N LEU A 528 -38.30 -15.85 -8.97
CA LEU A 528 -38.82 -15.81 -10.35
C LEU A 528 -40.34 -15.96 -10.40
N GLY A 529 -40.92 -16.61 -9.41
CA GLY A 529 -42.32 -16.95 -9.39
C GLY A 529 -42.64 -18.22 -10.19
N LYS A 530 -43.90 -18.70 -10.00
CA LYS A 530 -44.38 -19.96 -10.58
C LYS A 530 -44.35 -19.92 -12.11
N ASP A 531 -44.93 -18.89 -12.70
CA ASP A 531 -45.16 -18.83 -14.15
C ASP A 531 -43.83 -18.81 -14.92
N GLU A 532 -42.90 -17.93 -14.55
CA GLU A 532 -41.59 -17.86 -15.22
C GLU A 532 -40.77 -19.15 -15.02
N SER A 533 -40.77 -19.71 -13.80
CA SER A 533 -40.09 -20.97 -13.53
C SER A 533 -40.64 -22.12 -14.37
N MET A 534 -41.98 -22.21 -14.50
CA MET A 534 -42.61 -23.24 -15.31
C MET A 534 -42.32 -23.06 -16.81
N ILE A 535 -42.32 -21.83 -17.31
CA ILE A 535 -41.96 -21.53 -18.71
C ILE A 535 -40.53 -21.99 -18.99
N ARG A 536 -39.60 -21.66 -18.11
CA ARG A 536 -38.17 -22.05 -18.25
C ARG A 536 -37.97 -23.56 -18.26
N ILE A 537 -38.67 -24.27 -17.37
CA ILE A 537 -38.64 -25.75 -17.33
C ILE A 537 -39.23 -26.30 -18.64
N GLN A 538 -40.39 -25.81 -19.05
CA GLN A 538 -41.08 -26.29 -20.23
C GLN A 538 -40.30 -26.13 -21.53
N ASN A 539 -39.54 -25.04 -21.63
CA ASN A 539 -38.64 -24.78 -22.79
C ASN A 539 -37.47 -25.78 -22.92
N THR A 540 -37.27 -26.63 -21.90
CA THR A 540 -36.17 -27.62 -21.87
C THR A 540 -36.65 -29.08 -21.90
N LEU A 541 -37.97 -29.30 -21.81
CA LEU A 541 -38.56 -30.64 -21.90
C LEU A 541 -38.75 -31.07 -23.36
#